data_90bf90038b59f0c8713d0ec65707f521
#
_entry.id   90bf90038b59f0c8713d0ec65707f521
#
_cell.length_a   1.000
_cell.length_b   1.000
_cell.length_c   1.000
_cell.angle_alpha   90.00
_cell.angle_beta   90.00
_cell.angle_gamma   90.00
#
_symmetry.space_group_name_H-M   'P 1'
#
loop_
_entity.id
_entity.type
_entity.pdbx_description
1 polymer ?
#
loop_
_entity_poly.entity_id
_entity_poly.type
_entity_poly.pdbx_seq_one_letter_code
_entity_poly.pdbx_strand_id
1 'polypeptide(L)'
;VALLGWSPQDNSEIFSLPELVEAFDYHHISKSPAVFDITKLRWMNGEYIKKMDPEVFYERALPYMKEVLKGDFNFKKIAGMVQTRIETFPDIPALIDFFQEVPEYDASMYCHKKMKTNEETSLTVLKEVLPLLEAQEDYTNDPLFASLSEFVKEKGYKNGYVMWPLRTAVSGKQMTPAGAT
;
A
#
# COMPACT_ATOMS: atom_id res chain seq x y z
N VAL A 1 6.64 22.34 9.91
CA VAL A 1 7.62 23.19 10.63
C VAL A 1 7.04 23.71 11.92
N ALA A 2 5.77 24.24 11.96
CA ALA A 2 5.18 24.79 13.19
C ALA A 2 5.27 23.82 14.37
N LEU A 3 4.91 22.55 14.19
CA LEU A 3 4.93 21.51 15.23
C LEU A 3 6.33 21.14 15.75
N LEU A 4 7.40 21.68 15.19
CA LEU A 4 8.73 21.47 15.74
C LEU A 4 8.95 22.21 17.07
N GLY A 5 8.29 23.34 17.24
CA GLY A 5 8.44 24.16 18.43
C GLY A 5 7.13 24.65 19.03
N TRP A 6 6.01 24.18 18.55
CA TRP A 6 4.68 24.54 19.02
C TRP A 6 3.79 23.31 19.09
N SER A 7 2.87 23.27 20.06
CA SER A 7 1.88 22.20 20.19
C SER A 7 0.49 22.79 20.37
N PRO A 8 -0.52 22.31 19.62
CA PRO A 8 -1.90 22.70 19.86
C PRO A 8 -2.43 22.13 21.16
N GLN A 9 -3.54 22.69 21.66
CA GLN A 9 -4.15 22.25 22.92
C GLN A 9 -4.78 20.86 22.84
N ASP A 10 -5.25 20.47 21.67
CA ASP A 10 -5.96 19.22 21.38
C ASP A 10 -5.05 18.09 20.82
N ASN A 11 -3.74 18.32 20.76
CA ASN A 11 -2.75 17.41 20.15
C ASN A 11 -3.00 17.09 18.67
N SER A 12 -3.75 17.89 17.94
CA SER A 12 -3.91 17.75 16.49
C SER A 12 -2.56 17.94 15.78
N GLU A 13 -2.31 17.16 14.74
CA GLU A 13 -1.03 17.20 14.00
C GLU A 13 -1.20 17.56 12.53
N ILE A 14 -2.42 17.43 11.98
CA ILE A 14 -2.73 17.66 10.57
C ILE A 14 -3.66 18.86 10.43
N PHE A 15 -3.16 19.92 9.83
CA PHE A 15 -3.85 21.20 9.66
C PHE A 15 -3.78 21.66 8.21
N SER A 16 -4.85 22.26 7.70
CA SER A 16 -4.74 23.21 6.61
C SER A 16 -4.08 24.50 7.10
N LEU A 17 -3.59 25.33 6.18
CA LEU A 17 -2.98 26.60 6.58
C LEU A 17 -3.95 27.53 7.33
N PRO A 18 -5.24 27.70 6.93
CA PRO A 18 -6.20 28.47 7.70
C PRO A 18 -6.42 27.92 9.13
N GLU A 19 -6.62 26.61 9.27
CA GLU A 19 -6.76 25.96 10.58
C GLU A 19 -5.53 26.15 11.46
N LEU A 20 -4.33 26.07 10.90
CA LEU A 20 -3.10 26.31 11.63
C LEU A 20 -3.00 27.76 12.12
N VAL A 21 -3.39 28.73 11.29
CA VAL A 21 -3.40 30.15 11.66
C VAL A 21 -4.38 30.42 12.80
N GLU A 22 -5.56 29.80 12.76
CA GLU A 22 -6.59 29.95 13.80
C GLU A 22 -6.16 29.28 15.12
N ALA A 23 -5.54 28.09 15.05
CA ALA A 23 -5.12 27.34 16.23
C ALA A 23 -3.82 27.86 16.87
N PHE A 24 -3.02 28.64 16.12
CA PHE A 24 -1.69 29.05 16.57
C PHE A 24 -1.73 30.05 17.71
N ASP A 25 -1.16 29.63 18.85
CA ASP A 25 -0.96 30.49 20.02
C ASP A 25 0.54 30.49 20.39
N TYR A 26 1.17 31.66 20.34
CA TYR A 26 2.56 31.82 20.64
C TYR A 26 2.94 31.48 22.09
N HIS A 27 1.98 31.47 23.03
CA HIS A 27 2.18 31.06 24.41
C HIS A 27 2.50 29.55 24.55
N HIS A 28 2.12 28.75 23.56
CA HIS A 28 2.40 27.32 23.50
C HIS A 28 3.70 26.97 22.74
N ILE A 29 4.55 27.98 22.50
CA ILE A 29 5.88 27.72 21.91
C ILE A 29 6.77 27.08 22.96
N SER A 30 7.33 25.91 22.62
CA SER A 30 8.28 25.19 23.46
C SER A 30 9.62 25.93 23.53
N LYS A 31 10.18 26.00 24.73
CA LYS A 31 11.55 26.49 24.96
C LYS A 31 12.61 25.40 24.80
N SER A 32 12.19 24.15 24.63
CA SER A 32 13.07 23.01 24.43
C SER A 32 13.60 22.96 22.99
N PRO A 33 14.83 22.45 22.78
CA PRO A 33 15.32 22.21 21.42
C PRO A 33 14.39 21.27 20.65
N ALA A 34 14.06 21.65 19.41
CA ALA A 34 13.27 20.83 18.54
C ALA A 34 14.14 19.78 17.84
N VAL A 35 13.68 18.56 17.78
CA VAL A 35 14.31 17.49 16.99
C VAL A 35 13.49 17.28 15.72
N PHE A 36 14.14 17.38 14.56
CA PHE A 36 13.50 17.13 13.28
C PHE A 36 13.41 15.62 13.04
N ASP A 37 12.18 15.10 13.02
CA ASP A 37 11.90 13.69 12.76
C ASP A 37 11.41 13.51 11.32
N ILE A 38 12.28 12.94 10.46
CA ILE A 38 11.97 12.68 9.07
C ILE A 38 10.86 11.62 8.90
N THR A 39 10.80 10.65 9.82
CA THR A 39 9.77 9.60 9.78
C THR A 39 8.40 10.20 10.03
N LYS A 40 8.32 11.08 11.04
CA LYS A 40 7.08 11.83 11.32
C LYS A 40 6.69 12.74 10.16
N LEU A 41 7.65 13.42 9.54
CA LEU A 41 7.38 14.27 8.37
C LEU A 41 6.83 13.45 7.19
N ARG A 42 7.42 12.28 6.90
CA ARG A 42 6.93 11.40 5.85
C ARG A 42 5.51 10.91 6.15
N TRP A 43 5.25 10.45 7.36
CA TRP A 43 3.90 10.06 7.79
C TRP A 43 2.88 11.21 7.61
N MET A 44 3.21 12.42 8.08
CA MET A 44 2.33 13.60 7.91
C MET A 44 2.06 13.89 6.42
N ASN A 45 3.10 13.82 5.58
CA ASN A 45 2.92 14.01 4.13
C ASN A 45 2.00 12.94 3.54
N GLY A 46 2.11 11.69 3.97
CA GLY A 46 1.20 10.61 3.59
C GLY A 46 -0.26 10.91 3.98
N GLU A 47 -0.51 11.50 5.15
CA GLU A 47 -1.86 11.91 5.56
C GLU A 47 -2.45 13.02 4.66
N TYR A 48 -1.63 13.97 4.19
CA TYR A 48 -2.06 14.96 3.19
C TYR A 48 -2.31 14.32 1.83
N ILE A 49 -1.48 13.38 1.39
CA ILE A 49 -1.67 12.63 0.13
C ILE A 49 -3.00 11.86 0.17
N LYS A 50 -3.30 11.16 1.26
CA LYS A 50 -4.57 10.42 1.42
C LYS A 50 -5.82 11.29 1.31
N LYS A 51 -5.72 12.54 1.77
CA LYS A 51 -6.82 13.54 1.73
C LYS A 51 -6.89 14.31 0.41
N MET A 52 -5.91 14.16 -0.48
CA MET A 52 -5.86 14.86 -1.75
C MET A 52 -7.04 14.43 -2.65
N ASP A 53 -7.59 15.37 -3.41
CA ASP A 53 -8.56 15.04 -4.45
C ASP A 53 -8.00 13.99 -5.41
N PRO A 54 -8.76 12.94 -5.76
CA PRO A 54 -8.25 11.84 -6.59
C PRO A 54 -7.75 12.24 -7.98
N GLU A 55 -8.38 13.25 -8.62
CA GLU A 55 -7.92 13.73 -9.93
C GLU A 55 -6.61 14.52 -9.79
N VAL A 56 -6.50 15.37 -8.77
CA VAL A 56 -5.27 16.10 -8.47
C VAL A 56 -4.14 15.13 -8.11
N PHE A 57 -4.45 14.10 -7.33
CA PHE A 57 -3.50 13.03 -7.03
C PHE A 57 -3.04 12.32 -8.30
N TYR A 58 -3.98 11.90 -9.14
CA TYR A 58 -3.69 11.22 -10.40
C TYR A 58 -2.74 12.03 -11.30
N GLU A 59 -3.04 13.33 -11.51
CA GLU A 59 -2.19 14.20 -12.33
C GLU A 59 -0.75 14.28 -11.80
N ARG A 60 -0.58 14.37 -10.49
CA ARG A 60 0.74 14.43 -9.84
C ARG A 60 1.47 13.09 -9.82
N ALA A 61 0.74 11.99 -9.70
CA ALA A 61 1.28 10.63 -9.66
C ALA A 61 1.68 10.10 -11.04
N LEU A 62 1.00 10.56 -12.11
CA LEU A 62 1.17 10.06 -13.46
C LEU A 62 2.62 10.04 -13.98
N PRO A 63 3.45 11.08 -13.78
CA PRO A 63 4.85 11.06 -14.20
C PRO A 63 5.62 9.90 -13.55
N TYR A 64 5.43 9.67 -12.24
CA TYR A 64 6.10 8.60 -11.49
C TYR A 64 5.63 7.21 -11.94
N MET A 65 4.34 7.05 -12.24
CA MET A 65 3.82 5.79 -12.78
C MET A 65 4.40 5.49 -14.16
N LYS A 66 4.48 6.49 -15.06
CA LYS A 66 5.06 6.37 -16.40
C LYS A 66 6.56 6.16 -16.42
N GLU A 67 7.26 6.39 -15.31
CA GLU A 67 8.68 6.09 -15.17
C GLU A 67 8.92 4.59 -15.32
N VAL A 68 8.09 3.74 -14.74
CA VAL A 68 8.25 2.28 -14.71
C VAL A 68 7.26 1.54 -15.59
N LEU A 69 6.03 2.03 -15.76
CA LEU A 69 5.02 1.38 -16.58
C LEU A 69 5.02 1.90 -18.01
N LYS A 70 5.37 1.02 -18.96
CA LYS A 70 5.41 1.32 -20.39
C LYS A 70 4.32 0.51 -21.10
N GLY A 71 3.34 1.18 -21.66
CA GLY A 71 2.24 0.53 -22.35
C GLY A 71 0.88 1.08 -21.95
N ASP A 72 -0.17 0.34 -22.30
CA ASP A 72 -1.56 0.72 -22.04
C ASP A 72 -2.02 0.15 -20.69
N PHE A 73 -1.85 0.94 -19.63
CA PHE A 73 -2.29 0.61 -18.28
C PHE A 73 -3.45 1.53 -17.87
N ASN A 74 -4.35 1.01 -17.05
CA ASN A 74 -5.36 1.85 -16.39
C ASN A 74 -4.72 2.65 -15.23
N PHE A 75 -3.99 3.72 -15.58
CA PHE A 75 -3.28 4.54 -14.62
C PHE A 75 -4.19 5.18 -13.56
N LYS A 76 -5.47 5.48 -13.87
CA LYS A 76 -6.42 5.98 -12.86
C LYS A 76 -6.76 4.92 -11.82
N LYS A 77 -6.96 3.68 -12.24
CA LYS A 77 -7.18 2.56 -11.30
C LYS A 77 -5.95 2.34 -10.42
N ILE A 78 -4.75 2.35 -11.01
CA ILE A 78 -3.49 2.22 -10.26
C ILE A 78 -3.32 3.39 -9.27
N ALA A 79 -3.59 4.64 -9.69
CA ALA A 79 -3.54 5.80 -8.81
C ALA A 79 -4.42 5.64 -7.58
N GLY A 80 -5.67 5.20 -7.74
CA GLY A 80 -6.58 4.93 -6.62
C GLY A 80 -6.06 3.87 -5.64
N MET A 81 -5.33 2.86 -6.15
CA MET A 81 -4.73 1.83 -5.29
C MET A 81 -3.52 2.34 -4.49
N VAL A 82 -2.71 3.22 -5.07
CA VAL A 82 -1.47 3.67 -4.43
C VAL A 82 -1.64 4.88 -3.52
N GLN A 83 -2.66 5.71 -3.71
CA GLN A 83 -2.87 6.96 -2.98
C GLN A 83 -2.83 6.78 -1.45
N THR A 84 -3.41 5.71 -0.94
CA THR A 84 -3.45 5.43 0.50
C THR A 84 -2.23 4.68 1.02
N ARG A 85 -1.26 4.35 0.16
CA ARG A 85 -0.14 3.46 0.45
C ARG A 85 1.23 4.13 0.40
N ILE A 86 1.29 5.37 -0.05
CA ILE A 86 2.53 6.12 -0.18
C ILE A 86 2.61 7.25 0.85
N GLU A 87 3.81 7.59 1.21
CA GLU A 87 4.13 8.77 1.99
C GLU A 87 4.70 9.90 1.15
N THR A 88 5.29 9.56 0.00
CA THR A 88 5.80 10.52 -1.00
C THR A 88 5.58 10.00 -2.40
N PHE A 89 5.47 10.89 -3.39
CA PHE A 89 5.30 10.48 -4.80
C PHE A 89 6.44 9.61 -5.34
N PRO A 90 7.73 9.85 -4.98
CA PRO A 90 8.83 8.96 -5.35
C PRO A 90 8.72 7.51 -4.84
N ASP A 91 7.80 7.22 -3.93
CA ASP A 91 7.58 5.84 -3.47
C ASP A 91 6.78 5.01 -4.52
N ILE A 92 6.10 5.68 -5.48
CA ILE A 92 5.21 5.04 -6.45
C ILE A 92 5.93 4.01 -7.34
N PRO A 93 7.06 4.34 -8.01
CA PRO A 93 7.72 3.40 -8.90
C PRO A 93 8.00 2.04 -8.25
N ALA A 94 8.61 2.03 -7.08
CA ALA A 94 8.95 0.80 -6.37
C ALA A 94 7.73 -0.01 -5.88
N LEU A 95 6.55 0.65 -5.78
CA LEU A 95 5.32 0.00 -5.34
C LEU A 95 4.58 -0.70 -6.49
N ILE A 96 4.78 -0.26 -7.75
CA ILE A 96 3.99 -0.68 -8.91
C ILE A 96 4.79 -1.33 -10.04
N ASP A 97 6.12 -1.42 -9.94
CA ASP A 97 7.02 -1.97 -10.97
C ASP A 97 6.62 -3.38 -11.42
N PHE A 98 6.12 -4.19 -10.48
CA PHE A 98 5.66 -5.56 -10.76
C PHE A 98 4.48 -5.64 -11.74
N PHE A 99 3.74 -4.56 -11.97
CA PHE A 99 2.73 -4.51 -13.02
C PHE A 99 3.35 -4.55 -14.42
N GLN A 100 4.57 -4.04 -14.57
CA GLN A 100 5.32 -4.11 -15.83
C GLN A 100 5.99 -5.47 -15.99
N GLU A 101 6.66 -5.92 -14.95
CA GLU A 101 7.38 -7.19 -14.93
C GLU A 101 7.56 -7.62 -13.46
N VAL A 102 7.28 -8.89 -13.19
CA VAL A 102 7.51 -9.43 -11.84
C VAL A 102 9.02 -9.47 -11.59
N PRO A 103 9.52 -8.77 -10.54
CA PRO A 103 10.95 -8.72 -10.27
C PRO A 103 11.48 -10.11 -9.88
N GLU A 104 12.78 -10.33 -10.10
CA GLU A 104 13.44 -11.51 -9.54
C GLU A 104 13.38 -11.47 -8.01
N TYR A 105 13.03 -12.57 -7.39
CA TYR A 105 12.93 -12.69 -5.94
C TYR A 105 13.38 -14.08 -5.46
N ASP A 106 13.82 -14.13 -4.22
CA ASP A 106 14.26 -15.37 -3.59
C ASP A 106 13.06 -16.20 -3.10
N ALA A 107 13.13 -17.53 -3.25
CA ALA A 107 12.08 -18.44 -2.82
C ALA A 107 11.78 -18.37 -1.31
N SER A 108 12.73 -17.91 -0.49
CA SER A 108 12.50 -17.65 0.94
C SER A 108 11.40 -16.62 1.22
N MET A 109 11.02 -15.79 0.24
CA MET A 109 9.87 -14.88 0.37
C MET A 109 8.54 -15.58 0.58
N TYR A 110 8.42 -16.84 0.18
CA TYR A 110 7.26 -17.67 0.50
C TYR A 110 7.18 -18.06 1.98
N CYS A 111 8.30 -17.93 2.72
CA CYS A 111 8.37 -18.29 4.14
C CYS A 111 7.86 -17.14 5.02
N HIS A 112 6.75 -17.34 5.74
CA HIS A 112 6.19 -16.32 6.63
C HIS A 112 5.68 -16.92 7.95
N LYS A 113 6.31 -16.55 9.08
CA LYS A 113 6.01 -17.11 10.40
C LYS A 113 4.53 -16.96 10.83
N LYS A 114 3.96 -15.76 10.70
CA LYS A 114 2.57 -15.48 11.10
C LYS A 114 1.56 -16.20 10.20
N MET A 115 1.84 -16.33 8.91
CA MET A 115 0.97 -17.00 7.94
C MET A 115 1.19 -18.52 7.95
N LYS A 116 2.26 -18.98 8.62
CA LYS A 116 2.65 -20.40 8.73
C LYS A 116 2.95 -21.03 7.36
N THR A 117 3.55 -20.27 6.47
CA THR A 117 3.95 -20.71 5.14
C THR A 117 5.45 -20.95 5.06
N ASN A 118 5.84 -21.87 4.19
CA ASN A 118 7.19 -22.14 3.72
C ASN A 118 7.14 -22.43 2.21
N GLU A 119 8.25 -22.74 1.58
CA GLU A 119 8.33 -23.00 0.14
C GLU A 119 7.45 -24.17 -0.28
N GLU A 120 7.48 -25.30 0.46
CA GLU A 120 6.73 -26.51 0.18
C GLU A 120 5.21 -26.29 0.32
N THR A 121 4.78 -25.71 1.44
CA THR A 121 3.36 -25.42 1.69
C THR A 121 2.82 -24.38 0.71
N SER A 122 3.63 -23.41 0.34
CA SER A 122 3.25 -22.37 -0.64
C SER A 122 3.09 -22.98 -2.04
N LEU A 123 4.00 -23.86 -2.45
CA LEU A 123 3.88 -24.58 -3.71
C LEU A 123 2.61 -25.45 -3.77
N THR A 124 2.28 -26.13 -2.68
CA THR A 124 1.06 -26.92 -2.56
C THR A 124 -0.18 -26.05 -2.73
N VAL A 125 -0.26 -24.94 -1.99
CA VAL A 125 -1.40 -23.99 -2.07
C VAL A 125 -1.52 -23.40 -3.48
N LEU A 126 -0.41 -22.99 -4.11
CA LEU A 126 -0.45 -22.44 -5.46
C LEU A 126 -0.96 -23.45 -6.49
N LYS A 127 -0.53 -24.71 -6.39
CA LYS A 127 -1.06 -25.80 -7.26
C LYS A 127 -2.55 -26.06 -7.05
N GLU A 128 -3.03 -25.95 -5.82
CA GLU A 128 -4.44 -26.18 -5.50
C GLU A 128 -5.35 -25.02 -5.94
N VAL A 129 -4.82 -23.79 -5.87
CA VAL A 129 -5.61 -22.60 -6.22
C VAL A 129 -5.58 -22.29 -7.72
N LEU A 130 -4.59 -22.78 -8.45
CA LEU A 130 -4.43 -22.50 -9.88
C LEU A 130 -5.66 -22.88 -10.71
N PRO A 131 -6.26 -24.08 -10.56
CA PRO A 131 -7.47 -24.44 -11.33
C PRO A 131 -8.65 -23.50 -11.04
N LEU A 132 -8.78 -23.00 -9.80
CA LEU A 132 -9.81 -22.03 -9.44
C LEU A 132 -9.60 -20.72 -10.19
N LEU A 133 -8.36 -20.26 -10.26
CA LEU A 133 -8.02 -19.03 -10.98
C LEU A 133 -8.22 -19.20 -12.50
N GLU A 134 -7.82 -20.34 -13.07
CA GLU A 134 -8.03 -20.63 -14.50
C GLU A 134 -9.50 -20.70 -14.88
N ALA A 135 -10.40 -21.13 -13.98
CA ALA A 135 -11.82 -21.17 -14.17
C ALA A 135 -12.53 -19.82 -13.90
N GLN A 136 -11.82 -18.84 -13.36
CA GLN A 136 -12.38 -17.54 -13.02
C GLN A 136 -12.59 -16.70 -14.29
N GLU A 137 -13.84 -16.29 -14.55
CA GLU A 137 -14.17 -15.42 -15.70
C GLU A 137 -14.03 -13.93 -15.38
N ASP A 138 -14.39 -13.53 -14.16
CA ASP A 138 -14.35 -12.14 -13.70
C ASP A 138 -13.27 -11.96 -12.65
N TYR A 139 -12.17 -11.28 -13.05
CA TYR A 139 -11.04 -10.93 -12.19
C TYR A 139 -11.20 -9.58 -11.49
N THR A 140 -12.40 -9.00 -11.45
CA THR A 140 -12.63 -7.83 -10.59
C THR A 140 -12.57 -8.23 -9.12
N ASN A 141 -12.31 -7.25 -8.26
CA ASN A 141 -11.99 -7.49 -6.85
C ASN A 141 -12.99 -8.38 -6.11
N ASP A 142 -14.29 -8.07 -6.20
CA ASP A 142 -15.29 -8.72 -5.36
C ASP A 142 -15.56 -10.20 -5.75
N PRO A 143 -15.73 -10.55 -7.04
CA PRO A 143 -15.85 -11.94 -7.46
C PRO A 143 -14.60 -12.77 -7.15
N LEU A 144 -13.42 -12.23 -7.45
CA LEU A 144 -12.17 -12.93 -7.19
C LEU A 144 -11.96 -13.16 -5.69
N PHE A 145 -12.22 -12.15 -4.86
CA PHE A 145 -12.12 -12.28 -3.40
C PHE A 145 -13.14 -13.28 -2.84
N ALA A 146 -14.36 -13.31 -3.39
CA ALA A 146 -15.39 -14.28 -3.00
C ALA A 146 -14.94 -15.71 -3.30
N SER A 147 -14.48 -15.98 -4.53
CA SER A 147 -13.98 -17.30 -4.94
C SER A 147 -12.81 -17.78 -4.09
N LEU A 148 -11.83 -16.90 -3.84
CA LEU A 148 -10.69 -17.22 -2.99
C LEU A 148 -11.10 -17.46 -1.53
N SER A 149 -12.07 -16.71 -1.01
CA SER A 149 -12.58 -16.87 0.35
C SER A 149 -13.34 -18.18 0.53
N GLU A 150 -14.09 -18.61 -0.49
CA GLU A 150 -14.77 -19.89 -0.52
C GLU A 150 -13.76 -21.05 -0.53
N PHE A 151 -12.76 -20.99 -1.41
CA PHE A 151 -11.65 -21.94 -1.44
C PHE A 151 -10.96 -22.09 -0.08
N VAL A 152 -10.64 -20.96 0.57
CA VAL A 152 -10.03 -20.95 1.91
C VAL A 152 -10.90 -21.69 2.93
N LYS A 153 -12.22 -21.50 2.89
CA LYS A 153 -13.18 -22.18 3.79
C LYS A 153 -13.28 -23.66 3.50
N GLU A 154 -13.42 -24.06 2.24
CA GLU A 154 -13.52 -25.45 1.82
C GLU A 154 -12.30 -26.27 2.24
N LYS A 155 -11.10 -25.68 2.07
CA LYS A 155 -9.83 -26.34 2.45
C LYS A 155 -9.53 -26.27 3.95
N GLY A 156 -10.29 -25.48 4.71
CA GLY A 156 -10.03 -25.25 6.14
C GLY A 156 -8.75 -24.46 6.40
N TYR A 157 -8.29 -23.69 5.40
CA TYR A 157 -7.09 -22.86 5.51
C TYR A 157 -7.39 -21.54 6.23
N LYS A 158 -6.32 -20.85 6.64
CA LYS A 158 -6.41 -19.43 7.04
C LYS A 158 -6.17 -18.54 5.84
N ASN A 159 -6.83 -17.39 5.76
CA ASN A 159 -6.66 -16.45 4.65
C ASN A 159 -5.18 -16.16 4.32
N GLY A 160 -4.38 -15.82 5.32
CA GLY A 160 -2.96 -15.53 5.10
C GLY A 160 -2.14 -16.72 4.58
N TYR A 161 -2.56 -17.94 4.86
CA TYR A 161 -1.89 -19.15 4.36
C TYR A 161 -2.03 -19.32 2.84
N VAL A 162 -3.13 -18.80 2.26
CA VAL A 162 -3.39 -18.81 0.81
C VAL A 162 -2.96 -17.50 0.16
N MET A 163 -3.32 -16.37 0.75
CA MET A 163 -3.11 -15.06 0.15
C MET A 163 -1.62 -14.65 0.12
N TRP A 164 -0.79 -15.12 1.06
CA TRP A 164 0.63 -14.82 1.08
C TRP A 164 1.38 -15.43 -0.12
N PRO A 165 1.26 -16.75 -0.39
CA PRO A 165 1.84 -17.36 -1.59
C PRO A 165 1.34 -16.72 -2.90
N LEU A 166 0.03 -16.43 -3.00
CA LEU A 166 -0.53 -15.77 -4.17
C LEU A 166 0.10 -14.41 -4.42
N ARG A 167 0.14 -13.56 -3.39
CA ARG A 167 0.77 -12.24 -3.50
C ARG A 167 2.22 -12.35 -3.95
N THR A 168 2.98 -13.24 -3.32
CA THR A 168 4.39 -13.46 -3.67
C THR A 168 4.54 -13.88 -5.11
N ALA A 169 3.72 -14.84 -5.58
CA ALA A 169 3.78 -15.34 -6.94
C ALA A 169 3.47 -14.29 -8.00
N VAL A 170 2.44 -13.44 -7.78
CA VAL A 170 2.00 -12.45 -8.77
C VAL A 170 2.78 -11.14 -8.73
N SER A 171 3.49 -10.86 -7.65
CA SER A 171 4.15 -9.56 -7.49
C SER A 171 5.64 -9.62 -7.20
N GLY A 172 6.15 -10.73 -6.71
CA GLY A 172 7.51 -10.81 -6.18
C GLY A 172 7.75 -9.88 -4.99
N LYS A 173 6.69 -9.48 -4.26
CA LYS A 173 6.77 -8.48 -3.19
C LYS A 173 6.04 -8.91 -1.92
N GLN A 174 6.57 -8.48 -0.78
CA GLN A 174 5.93 -8.68 0.52
C GLN A 174 4.74 -7.73 0.72
N MET A 175 4.78 -6.55 0.09
CA MET A 175 3.72 -5.55 0.17
C MET A 175 3.32 -5.11 -1.23
N THR A 176 2.01 -5.01 -1.46
CA THR A 176 1.41 -4.56 -2.72
C THR A 176 0.41 -3.43 -2.46
N PRO A 177 0.07 -2.60 -3.45
CA PRO A 177 -0.87 -1.48 -3.28
C PRO A 177 -2.26 -1.93 -2.85
N ALA A 178 -2.73 -3.06 -3.36
CA ALA A 178 -4.11 -3.55 -3.24
C ALA A 178 -4.26 -4.82 -2.38
N GLY A 179 -3.49 -5.02 -1.36
CA GLY A 179 -3.63 -6.22 -0.51
C GLY A 179 -3.26 -7.51 -1.25
N ALA A 180 -4.01 -8.58 -1.04
CA ALA A 180 -3.76 -9.92 -1.63
C ALA A 180 -4.67 -10.21 -2.84
N THR A 181 -5.54 -9.31 -3.14
CA THR A 181 -6.46 -9.37 -4.30
C THR A 181 -6.30 -8.14 -5.15
#